data_e196fd34d7d5d8a8f422a016c42fa3f1
#
_entry.id   e196fd34d7d5d8a8f422a016c42fa3f1
#
_cell.length_a   1.000
_cell.length_b   1.000
_cell.length_c   1.000
_cell.angle_alpha   90.00
_cell.angle_beta   90.00
_cell.angle_gamma   90.00
#
_symmetry.space_group_name_H-M   'P 1'
#
loop_
_entity.id
_entity.type
_entity.pdbx_description
1 polymer ?
#
loop_
_entity_poly.entity_id
_entity_poly.type
_entity_poly.pdbx_seq_one_letter_code
_entity_poly.pdbx_strand_id
1 'polypeptide(L)'
;MRRRTIALLLSAMMMLGLSACGGTQSGNDAQPSQNTGSTVDIPPVEDLTGVDTSSIPGLEDGVLTVGMECAYAPYNWTQMDDSNGAVPISNVSGAYANGYDVMIAKRICEAYGWELEIVSSAWDSLCPAVQSGSMDANIAGQSMTADRMQEVDMAGPYYYATIVCVTTKGSQFADATSIADLAGGKCTAQSGTIWYDSC
;
A
#
# COMPACT_ATOMS: atom_id res chain seq x y z
N MET A 1 -53.96 14.97 -9.82
CA MET A 1 -54.70 15.59 -8.69
C MET A 1 -53.80 15.66 -7.47
N ARG A 2 -53.70 16.88 -6.87
CA ARG A 2 -53.14 17.27 -5.55
C ARG A 2 -51.61 17.02 -5.39
N ARG A 3 -50.71 18.01 -5.55
CA ARG A 3 -50.51 19.31 -4.86
C ARG A 3 -50.37 19.16 -3.32
N ARG A 4 -49.16 19.51 -2.79
CA ARG A 4 -48.89 20.44 -1.68
C ARG A 4 -47.41 20.31 -1.30
N THR A 5 -46.54 21.23 -1.67
CA THR A 5 -46.21 22.62 -1.20
C THR A 5 -45.61 22.67 0.23
N ILE A 6 -44.36 23.09 0.26
CA ILE A 6 -43.68 24.18 1.04
C ILE A 6 -43.52 23.95 2.55
N ALA A 7 -42.25 24.06 3.04
CA ALA A 7 -41.87 25.02 4.04
C ALA A 7 -40.35 25.19 4.11
N LEU A 8 -39.87 26.32 3.65
CA LEU A 8 -38.61 26.96 4.04
C LEU A 8 -38.77 27.53 5.45
N LEU A 9 -37.76 27.39 6.30
CA LEU A 9 -37.51 28.30 7.42
C LEU A 9 -36.03 28.55 7.60
N LEU A 10 -35.62 29.76 7.19
CA LEU A 10 -34.43 30.47 7.63
C LEU A 10 -34.52 30.75 9.15
N SER A 11 -33.40 30.62 9.86
CA SER A 11 -33.13 31.42 11.05
C SER A 11 -31.64 31.72 11.14
N ALA A 12 -31.33 32.97 10.94
CA ALA A 12 -30.02 33.58 11.14
C ALA A 12 -29.95 34.16 12.58
N MET A 13 -28.69 34.39 13.00
CA MET A 13 -28.24 35.33 14.05
C MET A 13 -28.26 34.89 15.52
N MET A 14 -27.07 34.79 16.15
CA MET A 14 -26.57 35.93 16.96
C MET A 14 -25.13 35.66 17.44
N MET A 15 -24.25 36.59 17.12
CA MET A 15 -22.97 36.80 17.82
C MET A 15 -23.27 37.48 19.16
N LEU A 16 -22.57 37.03 20.21
CA LEU A 16 -22.28 37.91 21.35
C LEU A 16 -20.98 37.38 22.02
N GLY A 17 -19.94 38.19 21.97
CA GLY A 17 -18.71 37.97 22.69
C GLY A 17 -18.85 38.30 24.17
N LEU A 18 -18.08 37.60 24.98
CA LEU A 18 -17.72 38.06 26.32
C LEU A 18 -16.30 37.58 26.63
N SER A 19 -15.42 38.58 26.74
CA SER A 19 -14.10 38.44 27.34
C SER A 19 -14.25 38.29 28.86
N ALA A 20 -13.56 37.33 29.46
CA ALA A 20 -13.23 37.38 30.88
C ALA A 20 -11.89 36.68 31.13
N CYS A 21 -11.01 37.41 31.74
CA CYS A 21 -9.67 37.05 32.22
C CYS A 21 -9.67 35.99 33.32
N GLY A 22 -8.59 35.23 33.37
CA GLY A 22 -7.93 34.87 34.63
C GLY A 22 -7.96 33.37 34.96
N GLY A 23 -6.80 32.73 34.97
CA GLY A 23 -6.62 31.44 35.64
C GLY A 23 -5.53 30.59 35.00
N THR A 24 -4.30 30.74 35.50
CA THR A 24 -3.17 29.84 35.25
C THR A 24 -3.50 28.40 35.66
N GLN A 25 -3.53 27.49 34.72
CA GLN A 25 -3.38 26.05 35.01
C GLN A 25 -2.56 25.41 33.90
N SER A 26 -1.41 24.87 34.34
CA SER A 26 -0.48 24.09 33.53
C SER A 26 -1.18 22.80 33.11
N GLY A 27 -1.60 22.74 31.86
CA GLY A 27 -2.10 21.54 31.21
C GLY A 27 -1.20 21.26 30.02
N ASN A 28 -0.58 20.09 30.00
CA ASN A 28 0.13 19.56 28.86
C ASN A 28 -0.89 19.30 27.72
N ASP A 29 -1.18 20.32 26.96
CA ASP A 29 -1.87 20.15 25.67
C ASP A 29 -0.83 19.62 24.68
N ALA A 30 -0.95 18.32 24.39
CA ALA A 30 -0.29 17.71 23.25
C ALA A 30 -0.82 18.39 21.98
N GLN A 31 -0.12 19.42 21.54
CA GLN A 31 -0.34 20.06 20.25
C GLN A 31 -0.17 18.98 19.16
N PRO A 32 -1.13 18.83 18.23
CA PRO A 32 -0.94 17.92 17.12
C PRO A 32 0.32 18.36 16.37
N SER A 33 1.30 17.49 16.33
CA SER A 33 2.54 17.68 15.61
C SER A 33 2.15 18.02 14.16
N GLN A 34 2.34 19.27 13.77
CA GLN A 34 2.29 19.64 12.36
C GLN A 34 3.43 18.86 11.71
N ASN A 35 3.06 17.86 10.95
CA ASN A 35 3.97 17.15 10.07
C ASN A 35 4.47 18.16 9.04
N THR A 36 5.54 18.87 9.39
CA THR A 36 6.31 19.63 8.42
C THR A 36 6.90 18.58 7.50
N GLY A 37 6.25 18.37 6.36
CA GLY A 37 6.66 17.41 5.35
C GLY A 37 8.15 17.58 5.08
N SER A 38 8.96 16.73 5.65
CA SER A 38 10.30 16.47 5.14
C SER A 38 10.08 16.01 3.71
N THR A 39 10.41 16.87 2.76
CA THR A 39 10.58 16.44 1.38
C THR A 39 11.71 15.42 1.41
N VAL A 40 11.35 14.16 1.36
CA VAL A 40 12.32 13.10 1.17
C VAL A 40 12.92 13.36 -0.21
N ASP A 41 14.21 13.63 -0.25
CA ASP A 41 14.95 13.81 -1.50
C ASP A 41 15.05 12.43 -2.16
N ILE A 42 14.13 12.18 -3.09
CA ILE A 42 14.12 10.92 -3.85
C ILE A 42 15.19 11.07 -4.93
N PRO A 43 16.25 10.24 -4.92
CA PRO A 43 17.30 10.35 -5.92
C PRO A 43 16.73 10.14 -7.33
N PRO A 44 17.31 10.77 -8.37
CA PRO A 44 16.88 10.56 -9.75
C PRO A 44 17.00 9.08 -10.12
N VAL A 45 16.16 8.66 -11.07
CA VAL A 45 16.25 7.32 -11.66
C VAL A 45 17.48 7.28 -12.57
N GLU A 46 18.22 6.19 -12.50
CA GLU A 46 19.32 5.93 -13.45
C GLU A 46 18.72 5.69 -14.86
N ASP A 47 19.33 6.27 -15.89
CA ASP A 47 18.92 6.04 -17.28
C ASP A 47 19.52 4.73 -17.79
N LEU A 48 18.69 3.71 -17.93
CA LEU A 48 19.02 2.38 -18.43
C LEU A 48 18.38 2.09 -19.80
N THR A 49 17.87 3.09 -20.50
CA THR A 49 17.19 2.92 -21.81
C THR A 49 18.11 2.36 -22.89
N GLY A 50 19.43 2.45 -22.69
CA GLY A 50 20.44 1.86 -23.60
C GLY A 50 20.80 0.40 -23.28
N VAL A 51 20.23 -0.20 -22.23
CA VAL A 51 20.46 -1.61 -21.90
C VAL A 51 19.67 -2.50 -22.85
N ASP A 52 20.33 -3.50 -23.43
CA ASP A 52 19.66 -4.49 -24.29
C ASP A 52 18.81 -5.44 -23.43
N THR A 53 17.49 -5.28 -23.53
CA THR A 53 16.50 -6.10 -22.82
C THR A 53 15.78 -7.07 -23.74
N SER A 54 16.19 -7.17 -25.01
CA SER A 54 15.54 -8.01 -26.03
C SER A 54 15.56 -9.52 -25.73
N SER A 55 16.41 -9.93 -24.79
CA SER A 55 16.49 -11.33 -24.34
C SER A 55 15.62 -11.63 -23.11
N ILE A 56 14.90 -10.64 -22.58
CA ILE A 56 14.02 -10.83 -21.43
C ILE A 56 12.61 -11.19 -21.95
N PRO A 57 12.15 -12.43 -21.71
CA PRO A 57 10.83 -12.84 -22.17
C PRO A 57 9.73 -11.97 -21.56
N GLY A 58 8.73 -11.61 -22.36
CA GLY A 58 7.59 -10.79 -21.93
C GLY A 58 7.77 -9.28 -22.11
N LEU A 59 9.01 -8.81 -22.36
CA LEU A 59 9.30 -7.37 -22.54
C LEU A 59 9.56 -6.96 -23.99
N GLU A 60 9.23 -7.83 -24.93
CA GLU A 60 9.45 -7.59 -26.38
C GLU A 60 8.55 -6.46 -26.92
N ASP A 61 7.42 -6.20 -26.26
CA ASP A 61 6.48 -5.13 -26.59
C ASP A 61 6.79 -3.79 -25.90
N GLY A 62 7.78 -3.77 -24.99
CA GLY A 62 8.15 -2.60 -24.22
C GLY A 62 7.21 -2.27 -23.07
N VAL A 63 6.36 -3.21 -22.65
CA VAL A 63 5.43 -3.08 -21.53
C VAL A 63 5.87 -3.99 -20.40
N LEU A 64 5.95 -3.47 -19.18
CA LEU A 64 6.12 -4.27 -17.97
C LEU A 64 4.75 -4.50 -17.31
N THR A 65 4.24 -5.73 -17.43
CA THR A 65 2.98 -6.15 -16.79
C THR A 65 3.23 -6.63 -15.37
N VAL A 66 2.76 -5.85 -14.40
CA VAL A 66 3.01 -6.09 -12.97
C VAL A 66 1.76 -6.55 -12.25
N GLY A 67 1.87 -7.71 -11.60
CA GLY A 67 0.85 -8.24 -10.70
C GLY A 67 0.96 -7.71 -9.28
N MET A 68 -0.18 -7.32 -8.68
CA MET A 68 -0.32 -6.99 -7.27
C MET A 68 -1.77 -7.18 -6.79
N GLU A 69 -1.99 -7.29 -5.47
CA GLU A 69 -3.35 -7.45 -4.94
C GLU A 69 -4.20 -6.17 -5.08
N CYS A 70 -3.56 -5.01 -5.09
CA CYS A 70 -4.21 -3.69 -5.02
C CYS A 70 -5.14 -3.51 -3.80
N ALA A 71 -4.82 -4.22 -2.70
CA ALA A 71 -5.60 -4.23 -1.45
C ALA A 71 -4.73 -4.13 -0.19
N TYR A 72 -3.44 -3.83 -0.32
CA TYR A 72 -2.44 -3.87 0.74
C TYR A 72 -1.79 -2.49 0.96
N ALA A 73 -2.52 -1.55 1.55
CA ALA A 73 -1.97 -0.24 1.90
C ALA A 73 -0.91 -0.35 3.04
N PRO A 74 0.16 0.44 3.03
CA PRO A 74 0.53 1.50 2.08
C PRO A 74 1.37 1.03 0.88
N TYR A 75 1.47 -0.27 0.66
CA TYR A 75 2.30 -0.85 -0.40
C TYR A 75 1.60 -0.79 -1.76
N ASN A 76 0.39 -1.34 -1.85
CA ASN A 76 -0.43 -1.27 -3.05
C ASN A 76 -1.92 -1.26 -2.66
N TRP A 77 -2.68 -0.28 -3.15
CA TRP A 77 -4.12 -0.18 -2.88
C TRP A 77 -4.86 0.36 -4.10
N THR A 78 -6.16 0.13 -4.12
CA THR A 78 -7.07 0.65 -5.15
C THR A 78 -7.64 2.00 -4.74
N GLN A 79 -7.66 2.95 -5.69
CA GLN A 79 -8.39 4.21 -5.61
C GLN A 79 -9.21 4.43 -6.89
N MET A 80 -10.12 5.43 -6.86
CA MET A 80 -11.11 5.63 -7.94
C MET A 80 -10.76 6.81 -8.87
N ASP A 81 -9.56 7.36 -8.74
CA ASP A 81 -9.05 8.45 -9.58
C ASP A 81 -7.54 8.33 -9.78
N ASP A 82 -6.98 9.12 -10.67
CA ASP A 82 -5.57 9.17 -11.02
C ASP A 82 -4.73 10.08 -10.11
N SER A 83 -5.30 10.57 -9.01
CA SER A 83 -4.59 11.48 -8.09
C SER A 83 -3.33 10.84 -7.52
N ASN A 84 -2.37 11.70 -7.15
CA ASN A 84 -1.07 11.29 -6.60
C ASN A 84 -0.26 10.34 -7.50
N GLY A 85 -0.51 10.38 -8.80
CA GLY A 85 0.21 9.57 -9.77
C GLY A 85 -0.15 8.09 -9.77
N ALA A 86 -1.38 7.76 -9.37
CA ALA A 86 -1.92 6.41 -9.47
C ALA A 86 -1.98 5.94 -10.93
N VAL A 87 -1.85 4.64 -11.12
CA VAL A 87 -1.81 3.98 -12.44
C VAL A 87 -3.11 3.20 -12.64
N PRO A 88 -3.74 3.26 -13.82
CA PRO A 88 -4.91 2.45 -14.10
C PRO A 88 -4.66 0.96 -13.84
N ILE A 89 -5.63 0.27 -13.23
CA ILE A 89 -5.62 -1.19 -13.12
C ILE A 89 -6.27 -1.75 -14.38
N SER A 90 -5.50 -2.44 -15.22
CA SER A 90 -5.93 -2.81 -16.58
C SER A 90 -7.15 -3.72 -16.60
N ASN A 91 -7.27 -4.60 -15.63
CA ASN A 91 -8.38 -5.55 -15.53
C ASN A 91 -9.54 -5.09 -14.62
N VAL A 92 -9.50 -3.83 -14.09
CA VAL A 92 -10.57 -3.27 -13.25
C VAL A 92 -10.98 -1.89 -13.76
N SER A 93 -12.12 -1.83 -14.45
CA SER A 93 -12.59 -0.58 -15.09
C SER A 93 -12.78 0.55 -14.07
N GLY A 94 -12.18 1.72 -14.34
CA GLY A 94 -12.30 2.93 -13.54
C GLY A 94 -11.57 2.89 -12.19
N ALA A 95 -10.71 1.89 -11.97
CA ALA A 95 -9.90 1.76 -10.78
C ALA A 95 -8.41 2.03 -11.09
N TYR A 96 -7.70 2.53 -10.09
CA TYR A 96 -6.30 2.90 -10.16
C TYR A 96 -5.55 2.30 -8.98
N ALA A 97 -4.33 1.83 -9.23
CA ALA A 97 -3.42 1.38 -8.19
C ALA A 97 -2.51 2.51 -7.73
N ASN A 98 -2.29 2.60 -6.44
CA ASN A 98 -1.32 3.51 -5.84
C ASN A 98 -0.58 2.81 -4.70
N GLY A 99 0.54 3.39 -4.26
CA GLY A 99 1.34 2.89 -3.15
C GLY A 99 2.81 2.74 -3.45
N TYR A 100 3.53 2.24 -2.45
CA TYR A 100 4.98 2.09 -2.52
C TYR A 100 5.41 1.13 -3.64
N ASP A 101 4.74 -0.01 -3.77
CA ASP A 101 4.99 -1.00 -4.82
C ASP A 101 4.76 -0.41 -6.22
N VAL A 102 3.70 0.39 -6.37
CA VAL A 102 3.41 1.11 -7.63
C VAL A 102 4.51 2.12 -7.96
N MET A 103 5.03 2.83 -6.95
CA MET A 103 6.16 3.75 -7.13
C MET A 103 7.41 3.02 -7.58
N ILE A 104 7.71 1.84 -7.02
CA ILE A 104 8.84 1.00 -7.43
C ILE A 104 8.66 0.55 -8.88
N ALA A 105 7.49 0.04 -9.25
CA ALA A 105 7.18 -0.36 -10.63
C ALA A 105 7.38 0.80 -11.62
N LYS A 106 6.86 1.98 -11.31
CA LYS A 106 7.03 3.20 -12.13
C LYS A 106 8.50 3.56 -12.32
N ARG A 107 9.31 3.50 -11.26
CA ARG A 107 10.73 3.82 -11.33
C ARG A 107 11.51 2.82 -12.18
N ILE A 108 11.15 1.55 -12.14
CA ILE A 108 11.74 0.52 -13.02
C ILE A 108 11.40 0.85 -14.47
N CYS A 109 10.13 1.11 -14.78
CA CYS A 109 9.71 1.46 -16.13
C CYS A 109 10.37 2.77 -16.63
N GLU A 110 10.48 3.78 -15.76
CA GLU A 110 11.18 5.03 -16.08
C GLU A 110 12.66 4.78 -16.42
N ALA A 111 13.35 3.91 -15.66
CA ALA A 111 14.76 3.60 -15.90
C ALA A 111 14.99 2.97 -17.28
N TYR A 112 14.15 2.02 -17.67
CA TYR A 112 14.33 1.27 -18.91
C TYR A 112 13.56 1.84 -20.10
N GLY A 113 12.70 2.85 -19.90
CA GLY A 113 11.85 3.43 -20.94
C GLY A 113 10.68 2.53 -21.31
N TRP A 114 10.20 1.69 -20.40
CA TRP A 114 9.04 0.82 -20.61
C TRP A 114 7.73 1.48 -20.20
N GLU A 115 6.62 1.00 -20.78
CA GLU A 115 5.28 1.29 -20.28
C GLU A 115 4.96 0.38 -19.08
N LEU A 116 4.11 0.86 -18.15
CA LEU A 116 3.67 0.11 -16.99
C LEU A 116 2.22 -0.31 -17.15
N GLU A 117 1.95 -1.61 -17.08
CA GLU A 117 0.62 -2.16 -16.92
C GLU A 117 0.48 -2.80 -15.53
N ILE A 118 -0.57 -2.44 -14.78
CA ILE A 118 -0.88 -3.04 -13.48
C ILE A 118 -2.09 -3.95 -13.59
N VAL A 119 -1.94 -5.18 -13.14
CA VAL A 119 -2.99 -6.20 -13.10
C VAL A 119 -3.29 -6.55 -11.63
N SER A 120 -4.55 -6.35 -11.21
CA SER A 120 -5.00 -6.81 -9.89
C SER A 120 -5.24 -8.31 -9.90
N SER A 121 -4.66 -9.01 -8.93
CA SER A 121 -4.79 -10.46 -8.82
C SER A 121 -4.83 -10.90 -7.36
N ALA A 122 -5.44 -12.05 -7.08
CA ALA A 122 -5.40 -12.64 -5.76
C ALA A 122 -3.97 -13.07 -5.39
N TRP A 123 -3.62 -12.97 -4.10
CA TRP A 123 -2.30 -13.30 -3.57
C TRP A 123 -1.74 -14.62 -4.08
N ASP A 124 -2.53 -15.70 -3.95
CA ASP A 124 -2.10 -17.04 -4.32
C ASP A 124 -1.92 -17.23 -5.84
N SER A 125 -2.38 -16.29 -6.66
CA SER A 125 -2.27 -16.33 -8.11
C SER A 125 -1.06 -15.58 -8.65
N LEU A 126 -0.38 -14.78 -7.84
CA LEU A 126 0.71 -13.91 -8.29
C LEU A 126 1.91 -14.71 -8.83
N CYS A 127 2.49 -15.62 -8.05
CA CYS A 127 3.62 -16.46 -8.53
C CYS A 127 3.23 -17.33 -9.73
N PRO A 128 2.09 -18.05 -9.72
CA PRO A 128 1.63 -18.79 -10.90
C PRO A 128 1.46 -17.93 -12.16
N ALA A 129 1.05 -16.67 -12.02
CA ALA A 129 0.90 -15.77 -13.16
C ALA A 129 2.26 -15.42 -13.80
N VAL A 130 3.29 -15.18 -12.99
CA VAL A 130 4.66 -14.97 -13.50
C VAL A 130 5.19 -16.25 -14.15
N GLN A 131 5.03 -17.40 -13.52
CA GLN A 131 5.46 -18.69 -14.07
C GLN A 131 4.84 -19.01 -15.43
N SER A 132 3.57 -18.61 -15.63
CA SER A 132 2.85 -18.83 -16.89
C SER A 132 3.15 -17.78 -17.96
N GLY A 133 3.85 -16.70 -17.63
CA GLY A 133 4.07 -15.57 -18.51
C GLY A 133 2.82 -14.70 -18.76
N SER A 134 1.80 -14.83 -17.91
CA SER A 134 0.63 -13.93 -17.98
C SER A 134 0.86 -12.58 -17.28
N MET A 135 1.95 -12.49 -16.51
CA MET A 135 2.52 -11.28 -15.93
C MET A 135 4.04 -11.41 -16.00
N ASP A 136 4.73 -10.31 -16.23
CA ASP A 136 6.19 -10.29 -16.30
C ASP A 136 6.83 -10.28 -14.93
N ALA A 137 6.20 -9.61 -13.98
CA ALA A 137 6.68 -9.50 -12.61
C ALA A 137 5.55 -9.36 -11.58
N ASN A 138 5.88 -9.70 -10.34
CA ASN A 138 5.09 -9.33 -9.16
C ASN A 138 5.86 -8.28 -8.34
N ILE A 139 5.23 -7.16 -8.06
CA ILE A 139 5.73 -6.14 -7.13
C ILE A 139 4.62 -5.88 -6.12
N ALA A 140 4.59 -6.69 -5.05
CA ALA A 140 3.44 -6.80 -4.16
C ALA A 140 3.83 -7.01 -2.69
N GLY A 141 4.99 -6.49 -2.27
CA GLY A 141 5.48 -6.70 -0.90
C GLY A 141 5.77 -8.16 -0.55
N GLN A 142 6.02 -9.01 -1.54
CA GLN A 142 6.31 -10.43 -1.32
C GLN A 142 7.67 -10.62 -0.66
N SER A 143 7.69 -11.36 0.45
CA SER A 143 8.93 -11.72 1.13
C SER A 143 9.73 -12.72 0.31
N MET A 144 11.04 -12.52 0.25
CA MET A 144 11.98 -13.49 -0.32
C MET A 144 12.07 -14.68 0.63
N THR A 145 11.62 -15.85 0.18
CA THR A 145 11.77 -17.11 0.91
C THR A 145 12.46 -18.16 0.03
N ALA A 146 13.11 -19.14 0.67
CA ALA A 146 13.77 -20.21 -0.06
C ALA A 146 12.79 -21.00 -0.96
N ASP A 147 11.55 -21.15 -0.52
CA ASP A 147 10.53 -21.89 -1.28
C ASP A 147 10.10 -21.09 -2.51
N ARG A 148 9.82 -19.78 -2.37
CA ARG A 148 9.48 -18.93 -3.53
C ARG A 148 10.61 -18.82 -4.55
N MET A 149 11.85 -18.77 -4.09
CA MET A 149 13.03 -18.74 -4.97
C MET A 149 13.26 -20.06 -5.74
N GLN A 150 12.51 -21.12 -5.43
CA GLN A 150 12.46 -22.34 -6.25
C GLN A 150 11.39 -22.25 -7.36
N GLU A 151 10.45 -21.32 -7.21
CA GLU A 151 9.32 -21.18 -8.14
C GLU A 151 9.51 -20.00 -9.10
N VAL A 152 10.09 -18.91 -8.64
CA VAL A 152 10.33 -17.68 -9.41
C VAL A 152 11.67 -17.06 -9.04
N ASP A 153 12.28 -16.35 -9.98
CA ASP A 153 13.44 -15.53 -9.69
C ASP A 153 13.02 -14.28 -8.91
N MET A 154 13.78 -13.93 -7.86
CA MET A 154 13.51 -12.77 -7.03
C MET A 154 14.69 -11.78 -7.09
N ALA A 155 14.40 -10.53 -7.43
CA ALA A 155 15.37 -9.44 -7.33
C ALA A 155 15.64 -9.05 -5.87
N GLY A 156 16.72 -8.31 -5.63
CA GLY A 156 17.07 -7.83 -4.30
C GLY A 156 15.94 -7.05 -3.63
N PRO A 157 15.87 -7.07 -2.28
CA PRO A 157 14.75 -6.46 -1.56
C PRO A 157 14.75 -4.95 -1.71
N TYR A 158 13.58 -4.38 -1.98
CA TYR A 158 13.34 -2.93 -2.00
C TYR A 158 12.73 -2.40 -0.69
N TYR A 159 12.43 -3.30 0.26
CA TYR A 159 11.88 -2.97 1.57
C TYR A 159 12.29 -4.02 2.61
N TYR A 160 12.52 -3.56 3.85
CA TYR A 160 12.80 -4.40 5.00
C TYR A 160 11.74 -4.17 6.07
N ALA A 161 11.23 -5.23 6.66
CA ALA A 161 10.22 -5.18 7.71
C ALA A 161 10.52 -6.18 8.84
N THR A 162 9.95 -5.91 10.01
CA THR A 162 9.93 -6.84 11.13
C THR A 162 8.52 -7.39 11.27
N ILE A 163 8.40 -8.70 11.44
CA ILE A 163 7.14 -9.34 11.76
C ILE A 163 6.80 -9.04 13.22
N VAL A 164 5.57 -8.61 13.45
CA VAL A 164 5.05 -8.31 14.78
C VAL A 164 3.72 -9.03 15.02
N CYS A 165 3.47 -9.41 16.26
CA CYS A 165 2.17 -9.89 16.69
C CYS A 165 1.35 -8.71 17.24
N VAL A 166 0.11 -8.57 16.78
CA VAL A 166 -0.82 -7.55 17.26
C VAL A 166 -1.87 -8.23 18.13
N THR A 167 -2.08 -7.69 19.32
CA THR A 167 -3.09 -8.18 20.28
C THR A 167 -3.93 -7.02 20.84
N THR A 168 -5.06 -7.32 21.44
CA THR A 168 -5.89 -6.29 22.10
C THR A 168 -5.26 -5.84 23.41
N LYS A 169 -5.44 -4.56 23.74
CA LYS A 169 -5.03 -4.04 25.06
C LYS A 169 -5.72 -4.82 26.18
N GLY A 170 -4.93 -5.23 27.17
CA GLY A 170 -5.45 -5.98 28.33
C GLY A 170 -5.74 -7.46 28.04
N SER A 171 -5.37 -7.99 26.86
CA SER A 171 -5.36 -9.44 26.66
C SER A 171 -4.26 -10.10 27.51
N GLN A 172 -4.35 -11.40 27.69
CA GLN A 172 -3.30 -12.17 28.37
C GLN A 172 -1.92 -12.11 27.69
N PHE A 173 -1.90 -11.64 26.43
CA PHE A 173 -0.67 -11.50 25.63
C PHE A 173 -0.20 -10.06 25.48
N ALA A 174 -0.86 -9.08 26.15
CA ALA A 174 -0.55 -7.66 25.97
C ALA A 174 0.89 -7.30 26.43
N ASP A 175 1.42 -8.03 27.39
CA ASP A 175 2.75 -7.82 27.95
C ASP A 175 3.78 -8.85 27.42
N ALA A 176 3.45 -9.60 26.36
CA ALA A 176 4.36 -10.55 25.74
C ALA A 176 5.60 -9.83 25.18
N THR A 177 6.78 -10.34 25.49
CA THR A 177 8.08 -9.81 25.04
C THR A 177 8.84 -10.78 24.14
N SER A 178 8.34 -12.00 24.02
CA SER A 178 8.92 -13.05 23.18
C SER A 178 7.83 -13.91 22.55
N ILE A 179 8.19 -14.67 21.52
CA ILE A 179 7.30 -15.66 20.87
C ILE A 179 6.86 -16.73 21.89
N ALA A 180 7.74 -17.12 22.82
CA ALA A 180 7.41 -18.10 23.85
C ALA A 180 6.26 -17.68 24.76
N ASP A 181 6.09 -16.37 24.99
CA ASP A 181 5.00 -15.82 25.81
C ASP A 181 3.63 -15.93 25.10
N LEU A 182 3.62 -16.21 23.79
CA LEU A 182 2.41 -16.40 23.00
C LEU A 182 1.92 -17.85 22.98
N ALA A 183 2.65 -18.76 23.64
CA ALA A 183 2.33 -20.19 23.63
C ALA A 183 0.89 -20.47 24.08
N GLY A 184 0.17 -21.29 23.30
CA GLY A 184 -1.24 -21.62 23.54
C GLY A 184 -2.23 -20.54 23.07
N GLY A 185 -1.74 -19.44 22.51
CA GLY A 185 -2.57 -18.46 21.83
C GLY A 185 -3.20 -18.99 20.54
N LYS A 186 -4.28 -18.32 20.08
CA LYS A 186 -4.82 -18.51 18.75
C LYS A 186 -4.39 -17.33 17.90
N CYS A 187 -3.66 -17.61 16.83
CA CYS A 187 -3.18 -16.64 15.87
C CYS A 187 -3.97 -16.72 14.56
N THR A 188 -4.00 -15.65 13.81
CA THR A 188 -4.49 -15.63 12.44
C THR A 188 -3.63 -14.68 11.60
N ALA A 189 -3.39 -15.05 10.37
CA ALA A 189 -2.70 -14.24 9.38
C ALA A 189 -3.19 -14.64 7.98
N GLN A 190 -2.80 -13.88 6.96
CA GLN A 190 -3.14 -14.21 5.58
C GLN A 190 -2.44 -15.51 5.17
N SER A 191 -3.19 -16.45 4.61
CA SER A 191 -2.67 -17.72 4.09
C SER A 191 -1.60 -17.48 3.02
N GLY A 192 -0.62 -18.40 2.91
CA GLY A 192 0.46 -18.29 1.93
C GLY A 192 1.47 -17.16 2.22
N THR A 193 1.52 -16.68 3.46
CA THR A 193 2.48 -15.66 3.88
C THR A 193 3.42 -16.17 4.99
N ILE A 194 4.59 -15.56 5.09
CA ILE A 194 5.52 -15.83 6.20
C ILE A 194 4.90 -15.51 7.57
N TRP A 195 3.90 -14.66 7.62
CA TRP A 195 3.17 -14.33 8.85
C TRP A 195 2.31 -15.51 9.30
N TYR A 196 1.67 -16.19 8.36
CA TYR A 196 0.89 -17.39 8.61
C TYR A 196 1.78 -18.54 9.10
N ASP A 197 2.93 -18.73 8.44
CA ASP A 197 3.90 -19.78 8.80
C ASP A 197 4.54 -19.54 10.17
N SER A 198 4.53 -18.28 10.64
CA SER A 198 5.02 -17.87 11.95
C SER A 198 4.00 -18.05 13.08
N CYS A 199 2.73 -18.34 12.78
CA CYS A 199 1.68 -18.59 13.76
C CYS A 199 1.71 -20.02 14.30
#